data_2c99f41c6b25f9b58540f81108a836cd
#
_entry.id   2c99f41c6b25f9b58540f81108a836cd
#
_cell.length_a   1.000
_cell.length_b   1.000
_cell.length_c   1.000
_cell.angle_alpha   90.00
_cell.angle_beta   90.00
_cell.angle_gamma   90.00
#
_symmetry.space_group_name_H-M   'P 1'
#
loop_
_entity.id
_entity.type
_entity.pdbx_description
1 polymer ?
#
loop_
_entity_poly.entity_id
_entity_poly.type
_entity_poly.pdbx_seq_one_letter_code
_entity_poly.pdbx_strand_id
1 'polypeptide(L)'
;MPTINQLVRKGREVVKKRNKVPALEACPQKRGVCIRVYTTTPKKPNSALRKVARVRLSNGHEVTSYIPGEGHNLQEHSVVLIRGGRVKDLPGVRYHILRGNLDTQGVTTRKQQRSKYGAKKGK
;
A
#
# COMPACT_ATOMS: atom_id res chain seq x y z
N MET A 1 -24.35 10.30 -29.68
CA MET A 1 -25.35 9.44 -28.99
C MET A 1 -25.74 8.28 -29.90
N PRO A 2 -25.72 7.05 -29.40
CA PRO A 2 -26.17 5.92 -30.23
C PRO A 2 -27.68 5.94 -30.39
N THR A 3 -28.13 5.46 -31.53
CA THR A 3 -29.57 5.32 -31.80
C THR A 3 -30.12 4.07 -31.11
N ILE A 4 -31.46 3.98 -30.98
CA ILE A 4 -32.10 2.80 -30.39
C ILE A 4 -31.71 1.55 -31.14
N ASN A 5 -31.68 1.62 -32.49
CA ASN A 5 -31.32 0.47 -33.32
C ASN A 5 -29.89 0.00 -33.09
N GLN A 6 -28.95 0.93 -32.85
CA GLN A 6 -27.57 0.60 -32.52
C GLN A 6 -27.46 -0.10 -31.17
N LEU A 7 -28.23 0.32 -30.18
CA LEU A 7 -28.25 -0.31 -28.87
C LEU A 7 -28.87 -1.71 -28.92
N VAL A 8 -29.89 -1.91 -29.76
CA VAL A 8 -30.49 -3.22 -29.93
C VAL A 8 -29.50 -4.21 -30.56
N ARG A 9 -28.70 -3.74 -31.52
CA ARG A 9 -27.75 -4.62 -32.24
C ARG A 9 -26.52 -4.96 -31.38
N LYS A 10 -25.93 -3.97 -30.68
CA LYS A 10 -24.65 -4.15 -29.98
C LYS A 10 -24.77 -4.10 -28.49
N GLY A 11 -25.86 -3.52 -27.94
CA GLY A 11 -25.99 -3.33 -26.50
C GLY A 11 -24.97 -2.36 -25.94
N ARG A 12 -24.98 -2.22 -24.63
CA ARG A 12 -23.97 -1.42 -23.92
C ARG A 12 -22.95 -2.34 -23.29
N GLU A 13 -21.69 -2.01 -23.50
CA GLU A 13 -20.61 -2.76 -22.86
C GLU A 13 -20.39 -2.25 -21.44
N VAL A 14 -20.23 -3.18 -20.50
CA VAL A 14 -19.88 -2.82 -19.12
C VAL A 14 -18.38 -2.59 -19.08
N VAL A 15 -18.00 -1.37 -18.68
CA VAL A 15 -16.59 -1.03 -18.55
C VAL A 15 -16.02 -1.75 -17.34
N LYS A 16 -15.02 -2.60 -17.56
CA LYS A 16 -14.35 -3.29 -16.47
C LYS A 16 -13.45 -2.32 -15.71
N LYS A 17 -13.59 -2.31 -14.39
CA LYS A 17 -12.71 -1.50 -13.56
C LYS A 17 -11.32 -2.12 -13.52
N ARG A 18 -10.31 -1.27 -13.72
CA ARG A 18 -8.93 -1.73 -13.59
C ARG A 18 -8.61 -1.97 -12.13
N ASN A 19 -7.84 -3.01 -11.87
CA ASN A 19 -7.33 -3.27 -10.54
C ASN A 19 -6.29 -2.19 -10.19
N LYS A 20 -6.51 -1.50 -9.07
CA LYS A 20 -5.60 -0.45 -8.62
C LYS A 20 -4.35 -0.99 -7.91
N VAL A 21 -4.37 -2.26 -7.56
CA VAL A 21 -3.27 -2.91 -6.84
C VAL A 21 -2.88 -4.23 -7.52
N PRO A 22 -2.38 -4.17 -8.76
CA PRO A 22 -2.13 -5.38 -9.54
C PRO A 22 -1.08 -6.30 -8.91
N ALA A 23 -0.13 -5.76 -8.16
CA ALA A 23 0.92 -6.56 -7.53
C ALA A 23 0.39 -7.50 -6.44
N LEU A 24 -0.80 -7.25 -5.90
CA LEU A 24 -1.41 -8.12 -4.90
C LEU A 24 -2.08 -9.36 -5.50
N GLU A 25 -2.32 -9.37 -6.81
CA GLU A 25 -2.92 -10.50 -7.54
C GLU A 25 -4.20 -11.03 -6.86
N ALA A 26 -5.14 -10.10 -6.60
CA ALA A 26 -6.44 -10.40 -5.98
C ALA A 26 -6.33 -10.94 -4.55
N CYS A 27 -5.24 -10.70 -3.86
CA CYS A 27 -5.08 -11.04 -2.44
C CYS A 27 -5.28 -9.80 -1.58
N PRO A 28 -5.84 -9.94 -0.35
CA PRO A 28 -5.97 -8.77 0.53
C PRO A 28 -4.63 -8.25 1.03
N GLN A 29 -3.68 -9.14 1.27
CA GLN A 29 -2.30 -8.78 1.66
C GLN A 29 -1.32 -9.69 0.94
N LYS A 30 -0.05 -9.28 0.91
CA LYS A 30 1.02 -10.06 0.30
C LYS A 30 2.30 -9.88 1.11
N ARG A 31 3.00 -10.99 1.32
CA ARG A 31 4.29 -10.95 2.01
C ARG A 31 5.40 -10.55 1.05
N GLY A 32 6.38 -9.81 1.56
CA GLY A 32 7.53 -9.44 0.77
C GLY A 32 8.75 -9.19 1.63
N VAL A 33 9.86 -8.94 0.97
CA VAL A 33 11.14 -8.66 1.62
C VAL A 33 11.59 -7.26 1.19
N CYS A 34 12.00 -6.43 2.15
CA CYS A 34 12.47 -5.09 1.87
C CYS A 34 13.79 -5.15 1.12
N ILE A 35 13.85 -4.55 -0.07
CA ILE A 35 15.08 -4.40 -0.84
C ILE A 35 15.81 -3.15 -0.38
N ARG A 36 15.06 -2.08 -0.13
CA ARG A 36 15.62 -0.79 0.26
C ARG A 36 14.61 -0.03 1.11
N VAL A 37 15.08 0.61 2.15
CA VAL A 37 14.24 1.47 2.99
C VAL A 37 14.82 2.88 2.92
N TYR A 38 13.98 3.85 2.59
CA TYR A 38 14.43 5.23 2.38
C TYR A 38 13.30 6.21 2.67
N THR A 39 13.62 7.49 2.58
CA THR A 39 12.61 8.55 2.73
C THR A 39 12.42 9.24 1.38
N THR A 40 11.24 9.79 1.18
CA THR A 40 10.93 10.54 -0.04
C THR A 40 10.10 11.76 0.31
N THR A 41 10.21 12.80 -0.49
CA THR A 41 9.38 13.99 -0.31
C THR A 41 8.05 13.80 -1.02
N PRO A 42 6.94 14.31 -0.44
CA PRO A 42 5.65 14.28 -1.13
C PRO A 42 5.62 15.30 -2.27
N LYS A 43 4.61 15.16 -3.12
CA LYS A 43 4.42 16.14 -4.19
C LYS A 43 3.89 17.45 -3.63
N LYS A 44 4.09 18.55 -4.37
CA LYS A 44 3.60 19.86 -3.98
C LYS A 44 2.07 19.84 -3.76
N PRO A 45 1.53 20.60 -2.82
CA PRO A 45 2.19 21.62 -1.97
C PRO A 45 2.75 21.10 -0.64
N ASN A 46 2.77 19.79 -0.42
CA ASN A 46 3.20 19.21 0.85
C ASN A 46 4.72 19.09 0.94
N SER A 47 5.22 19.12 2.16
CA SER A 47 6.64 18.97 2.43
C SER A 47 6.83 18.15 3.69
N ALA A 48 7.63 17.10 3.59
CA ALA A 48 7.95 16.22 4.72
C ALA A 48 8.98 15.18 4.26
N LEU A 49 9.42 14.33 5.18
CA LEU A 49 10.19 13.14 4.85
C LEU A 49 9.31 11.92 5.09
N ARG A 50 8.71 11.41 4.03
CA ARG A 50 7.83 10.24 4.09
C ARG A 50 8.68 8.97 4.05
N LYS A 51 8.41 8.03 4.96
CA LYS A 51 9.16 6.78 5.05
C LYS A 51 8.53 5.76 4.11
N VAL A 52 9.34 5.22 3.21
CA VAL A 52 8.90 4.23 2.23
C VAL A 52 9.91 3.10 2.15
N ALA A 53 9.46 1.97 1.62
CA ALA A 53 10.32 0.83 1.40
C ALA A 53 10.04 0.23 0.04
N ARG A 54 11.10 -0.14 -0.66
CA ARG A 54 10.95 -0.93 -1.87
C ARG A 54 10.92 -2.39 -1.47
N VAL A 55 9.84 -3.09 -1.81
CA VAL A 55 9.57 -4.43 -1.34
C VAL A 55 9.44 -5.37 -2.54
N ARG A 56 10.15 -6.50 -2.49
CA ARG A 56 9.95 -7.59 -3.44
C ARG A 56 8.93 -8.55 -2.85
N LEU A 57 7.80 -8.71 -3.52
CA LEU A 57 6.72 -9.57 -3.07
C LEU A 57 7.03 -11.04 -3.37
N SER A 58 6.32 -11.94 -2.67
CA SER A 58 6.49 -13.38 -2.85
C SER A 58 6.13 -13.85 -4.27
N ASN A 59 5.34 -13.06 -5.01
CA ASN A 59 5.00 -13.35 -6.40
C ASN A 59 5.99 -12.77 -7.42
N GLY A 60 7.08 -12.18 -6.98
CA GLY A 60 8.13 -11.65 -7.84
C GLY A 60 8.00 -10.17 -8.20
N HIS A 61 6.88 -9.52 -7.88
CA HIS A 61 6.70 -8.10 -8.15
C HIS A 61 7.48 -7.24 -7.16
N GLU A 62 8.06 -6.15 -7.64
CA GLU A 62 8.71 -5.17 -6.79
C GLU A 62 7.87 -3.91 -6.74
N VAL A 63 7.53 -3.46 -5.53
CA VAL A 63 6.66 -2.29 -5.34
C VAL A 63 7.24 -1.37 -4.28
N THR A 64 6.87 -0.09 -4.34
CA THR A 64 7.19 0.88 -3.31
C THR A 64 6.00 0.98 -2.38
N SER A 65 6.22 0.76 -1.08
CA SER A 65 5.17 0.75 -0.07
C SER A 65 5.46 1.79 0.99
N TYR A 66 4.39 2.42 1.49
CA TYR A 66 4.48 3.41 2.55
C TYR A 66 4.56 2.73 3.92
N ILE A 67 5.43 3.23 4.78
CA ILE A 67 5.55 2.74 6.16
C ILE A 67 4.74 3.69 7.05
N PRO A 68 3.55 3.28 7.55
CA PRO A 68 2.71 4.16 8.35
C PRO A 68 3.20 4.30 9.79
N GLY A 69 2.78 5.38 10.45
CA GLY A 69 3.09 5.64 11.84
C GLY A 69 4.38 6.42 12.03
N GLU A 70 4.70 6.71 13.27
CA GLU A 70 5.91 7.44 13.64
C GLU A 70 7.03 6.46 13.98
N GLY A 71 8.10 6.51 13.19
CA GLY A 71 9.25 5.65 13.37
C GLY A 71 9.01 4.21 12.97
N HIS A 72 10.07 3.50 12.72
CA HIS A 72 10.02 2.09 12.34
C HIS A 72 11.39 1.44 12.60
N ASN A 73 11.40 0.10 12.59
CA ASN A 73 12.62 -0.67 12.75
C ASN A 73 13.01 -1.44 11.48
N LEU A 74 12.42 -1.06 10.35
CA LEU A 74 12.67 -1.77 9.09
C LEU A 74 14.04 -1.43 8.51
N GLN A 75 14.64 -2.42 7.91
CA GLN A 75 15.93 -2.29 7.25
C GLN A 75 15.95 -3.24 6.05
N GLU A 76 17.02 -3.20 5.28
CA GLU A 76 17.19 -4.10 4.15
C GLU A 76 17.06 -5.55 4.61
N HIS A 77 16.36 -6.36 3.82
CA HIS A 77 16.06 -7.77 4.07
C HIS A 77 15.01 -8.05 5.16
N SER A 78 14.36 -7.03 5.69
CA SER A 78 13.24 -7.24 6.61
C SER A 78 12.04 -7.85 5.87
N VAL A 79 11.40 -8.83 6.49
CA VAL A 79 10.19 -9.45 5.93
C VAL A 79 8.97 -8.65 6.39
N VAL A 80 8.15 -8.24 5.44
CA VAL A 80 6.98 -7.39 5.73
C VAL A 80 5.74 -7.94 5.04
N LEU A 81 4.59 -7.50 5.52
CA LEU A 81 3.29 -7.79 4.91
C LEU A 81 2.73 -6.48 4.38
N ILE A 82 2.32 -6.45 3.11
CA ILE A 82 1.77 -5.24 2.52
C ILE A 82 0.31 -5.42 2.16
N ARG A 83 -0.41 -4.30 2.10
CA ARG A 83 -1.81 -4.24 1.67
C ARG A 83 -1.96 -3.15 0.62
N GLY A 84 -3.10 -3.16 -0.05
CA GLY A 84 -3.44 -2.07 -0.97
C GLY A 84 -3.75 -0.79 -0.22
N GLY A 85 -3.69 0.31 -0.91
CA GLY A 85 -3.95 1.63 -0.38
C GLY A 85 -2.94 2.62 -0.90
N ARG A 86 -3.42 3.58 -1.69
CA ARG A 86 -2.55 4.58 -2.30
C ARG A 86 -2.25 5.71 -1.32
N VAL A 87 -1.03 6.23 -1.39
CA VAL A 87 -0.67 7.46 -0.70
C VAL A 87 -0.77 8.60 -1.71
N LYS A 88 -1.73 9.49 -1.48
CA LYS A 88 -2.02 10.57 -2.42
C LYS A 88 -0.84 11.52 -2.62
N ASP A 89 -0.08 11.76 -1.56
CA ASP A 89 1.07 12.66 -1.58
C ASP A 89 2.30 12.10 -2.29
N LEU A 90 2.35 10.78 -2.46
CA LEU A 90 3.54 10.12 -3.00
C LEU A 90 3.20 9.47 -4.34
N PRO A 91 3.79 9.95 -5.44
CA PRO A 91 3.54 9.35 -6.75
C PRO A 91 4.08 7.93 -6.82
N GLY A 92 3.28 7.01 -7.38
CA GLY A 92 3.68 5.63 -7.57
C GLY A 92 3.59 4.75 -6.33
N VAL A 93 3.20 5.28 -5.18
CA VAL A 93 3.05 4.49 -3.96
C VAL A 93 1.59 4.06 -3.83
N ARG A 94 1.33 2.78 -4.09
CA ARG A 94 -0.04 2.20 -4.10
C ARG A 94 -0.28 1.22 -2.97
N TYR A 95 0.69 1.04 -2.09
CA TYR A 95 0.64 -0.01 -1.07
C TYR A 95 1.11 0.54 0.26
N HIS A 96 0.67 -0.10 1.34
CA HIS A 96 1.08 0.20 2.70
C HIS A 96 1.66 -1.04 3.36
N ILE A 97 2.68 -0.87 4.19
CA ILE A 97 3.19 -1.94 5.03
C ILE A 97 2.32 -2.03 6.29
N LEU A 98 1.95 -3.25 6.67
CA LEU A 98 1.16 -3.48 7.88
C LEU A 98 2.08 -3.48 9.11
N ARG A 99 1.74 -2.62 10.09
CA ARG A 99 2.49 -2.53 11.33
C ARG A 99 2.07 -3.65 12.29
N GLY A 100 3.04 -4.18 13.03
CA GLY A 100 2.77 -5.21 14.01
C GLY A 100 2.75 -6.64 13.47
N ASN A 101 3.16 -6.84 12.22
CA ASN A 101 3.22 -8.15 11.56
C ASN A 101 4.63 -8.44 11.10
N LEU A 102 5.02 -9.72 11.15
CA LEU A 102 6.33 -10.19 10.68
C LEU A 102 7.46 -9.36 11.31
N ASP A 103 8.36 -8.83 10.53
CA ASP A 103 9.49 -8.04 11.04
C ASP A 103 9.15 -6.58 11.34
N THR A 104 7.92 -6.16 11.04
CA THR A 104 7.50 -4.77 11.27
C THR A 104 6.95 -4.62 12.68
N GLN A 105 7.65 -3.86 13.50
CA GLN A 105 7.19 -3.57 14.86
C GLN A 105 6.01 -2.60 14.84
N GLY A 106 5.06 -2.79 15.75
CA GLY A 106 3.95 -1.86 15.88
C GLY A 106 4.36 -0.53 16.52
N VAL A 107 3.48 0.45 16.42
CA VAL A 107 3.70 1.77 17.05
C VAL A 107 3.17 1.71 18.48
N THR A 108 4.05 1.48 19.44
CA THR A 108 3.66 1.21 20.83
C THR A 108 3.08 2.43 21.54
N THR A 109 3.36 3.64 21.05
CA THR A 109 2.88 4.88 21.63
C THR A 109 1.46 5.24 21.22
N ARG A 110 0.88 4.55 20.25
CA ARG A 110 -0.47 4.83 19.77
C ARG A 110 -1.53 4.37 20.78
N LYS A 111 -2.46 5.26 21.08
CA LYS A 111 -3.61 4.95 21.94
C LYS A 111 -4.92 4.87 21.15
N GLN A 112 -5.00 5.60 20.06
CA GLN A 112 -6.15 5.59 19.16
C GLN A 112 -5.78 4.90 17.87
N GLN A 113 -6.76 4.25 17.24
CA GLN A 113 -6.59 3.52 15.98
C GLN A 113 -5.45 2.49 16.06
N ARG A 114 -5.36 1.82 17.20
CA ARG A 114 -4.28 0.86 17.47
C ARG A 114 -4.18 -0.26 16.45
N SER A 115 -5.32 -0.71 15.93
CA SER A 115 -5.35 -1.79 14.95
C SER A 115 -4.60 -1.43 13.67
N LYS A 116 -4.65 -0.16 13.26
CA LYS A 116 -3.98 0.29 12.05
C LYS A 116 -2.47 0.35 12.20
N TYR A 117 -1.98 0.50 13.43
CA TYR A 117 -0.55 0.67 13.69
C TYR A 117 0.04 -0.48 14.50
N GLY A 118 -0.69 -1.56 14.66
CA GLY A 118 -0.18 -2.75 15.33
C GLY A 118 0.11 -2.57 16.82
N ALA A 119 -0.57 -1.64 17.48
CA ALA A 119 -0.36 -1.38 18.90
C ALA A 119 -1.25 -2.29 19.75
N LYS A 120 -0.66 -2.83 20.81
CA LYS A 120 -1.42 -3.64 21.77
C LYS A 120 -2.20 -2.74 22.72
N LYS A 121 -3.30 -3.30 23.28
CA LYS A 121 -4.10 -2.57 24.25
C LYS A 121 -3.26 -2.28 25.49
N GLY A 122 -3.17 -1.00 25.85
CA GLY A 122 -2.50 -0.59 27.08
C GLY A 122 -3.31 -0.97 28.32
N LYS A 123 -2.63 -1.10 29.43
CA LYS A 123 -3.32 -1.33 30.71
C LYS A 123 -4.01 -0.06 31.19
#